data_88ebf9585363610ff8b2f1b8dccd665a
#
_entry.id   88ebf9585363610ff8b2f1b8dccd665a
#
_cell.length_a   1.000
_cell.length_b   1.000
_cell.length_c   1.000
_cell.angle_alpha   90.00
_cell.angle_beta   90.00
_cell.angle_gamma   90.00
#
_symmetry.space_group_name_H-M   'P 1'
#
loop_
_entity.id
_entity.type
_entity.pdbx_description
1 polymer ?
#
loop_
_entity_poly.entity_id
_entity_poly.type
_entity_poly.pdbx_seq_one_letter_code
_entity_poly.pdbx_strand_id
1 'polypeptide(L)'
;MKLILSLLLTAFMSYNSGEPAAKGIGGPEDQSQKPLFTFGLVSDIQYCDCDPAGTRYYRESRGKLSEAVNSFSADSVNFIISLGDIIDRGYESYKPVLDILDSSGIQVFHVTGNHDYSVDDRYKKRLPLPVPGKDGYYSFKHLNYRFIALNGNEISTYSSTNKTAIKKAEEYLAILKDSGNVNAIDWNGGISSKQLEWLKSELDDATAKKENVFILCHFPSYPENIHNLLNYKEVNTLLANYQNIIAWFGGHNHAGNYGNFNMIHFVTMKGMVETEFINSFAVVEVYWNKIWIKGAGREKSQILAY
;
A
#
# COMPACT_ATOMS: atom_id res chain seq x y z
N MET A 1 19.88 -77.76 47.08
CA MET A 1 19.34 -76.42 46.96
C MET A 1 20.08 -75.66 45.87
N LYS A 2 19.64 -75.79 44.64
CA LYS A 2 20.27 -75.11 43.49
C LYS A 2 19.20 -74.26 42.82
N LEU A 3 19.41 -72.96 42.82
CA LEU A 3 18.58 -71.98 42.14
C LEU A 3 18.90 -72.04 40.65
N ILE A 4 17.91 -72.26 39.81
CA ILE A 4 18.02 -72.16 38.36
C ILE A 4 17.45 -70.78 37.98
N LEU A 5 18.33 -69.95 37.42
CA LEU A 5 18.02 -68.65 36.89
C LEU A 5 17.62 -68.83 35.42
N SER A 6 16.35 -68.56 35.08
CA SER A 6 15.83 -68.58 33.72
C SER A 6 15.95 -67.19 33.10
N LEU A 7 16.77 -67.07 32.04
CA LEU A 7 16.87 -65.86 31.22
C LEU A 7 15.72 -65.84 30.20
N LEU A 8 14.81 -64.91 30.32
CA LEU A 8 13.86 -64.60 29.28
C LEU A 8 14.46 -63.53 28.36
N LEU A 9 14.72 -63.92 27.13
CA LEU A 9 15.15 -63.02 26.07
C LEU A 9 13.92 -62.42 25.42
N THR A 10 13.60 -61.16 25.70
CA THR A 10 12.55 -60.41 25.00
C THR A 10 13.17 -59.69 23.79
N ALA A 11 12.79 -60.16 22.60
CA ALA A 11 13.12 -59.50 21.33
C ALA A 11 12.26 -58.24 21.18
N PHE A 12 12.88 -57.06 21.20
CA PHE A 12 12.24 -55.78 20.81
C PHE A 12 12.24 -55.73 19.28
N MET A 13 11.07 -55.92 18.66
CA MET A 13 10.84 -55.51 17.29
C MET A 13 10.62 -54.01 17.29
N SER A 14 11.59 -53.24 16.78
CA SER A 14 11.45 -51.84 16.47
C SER A 14 10.58 -51.68 15.21
N TYR A 15 9.34 -51.23 15.43
CA TYR A 15 8.45 -50.76 14.38
C TYR A 15 8.94 -49.39 13.93
N ASN A 16 9.53 -49.36 12.73
CA ASN A 16 9.93 -48.13 12.08
C ASN A 16 8.69 -47.54 11.41
N SER A 17 7.92 -46.70 12.11
CA SER A 17 6.86 -45.87 11.53
C SER A 17 7.53 -44.73 10.76
N GLY A 18 7.80 -44.95 9.49
CA GLY A 18 8.17 -43.89 8.57
C GLY A 18 6.99 -42.93 8.41
N GLU A 19 7.04 -41.80 9.13
CA GLU A 19 6.21 -40.62 8.78
C GLU A 19 6.63 -40.18 7.36
N PRO A 20 5.67 -39.91 6.46
CA PRO A 20 6.00 -39.29 5.19
C PRO A 20 6.55 -37.88 5.46
N ALA A 21 7.82 -37.68 5.17
CA ALA A 21 8.42 -36.34 5.21
C ALA A 21 7.54 -35.39 4.40
N ALA A 22 7.01 -34.37 5.08
CA ALA A 22 6.36 -33.24 4.42
C ALA A 22 7.33 -32.73 3.36
N LYS A 23 6.98 -32.85 2.09
CA LYS A 23 7.73 -32.25 0.99
C LYS A 23 7.75 -30.75 1.25
N GLY A 24 8.88 -30.24 1.69
CA GLY A 24 9.17 -28.84 1.74
C GLY A 24 8.97 -28.26 0.34
N ILE A 25 7.98 -27.41 0.19
CA ILE A 25 7.79 -26.55 -0.99
C ILE A 25 8.88 -25.49 -0.90
N GLY A 26 10.03 -25.77 -1.48
CA GLY A 26 11.19 -24.90 -1.51
C GLY A 26 12.24 -25.51 -2.44
N GLY A 27 11.88 -25.64 -3.74
CA GLY A 27 12.88 -25.76 -4.79
C GLY A 27 13.64 -24.44 -4.92
N PRO A 28 14.88 -24.42 -5.42
CA PRO A 28 15.59 -23.17 -5.68
C PRO A 28 14.71 -22.32 -6.59
N GLU A 29 14.40 -21.07 -6.14
CA GLU A 29 13.71 -20.09 -6.98
C GLU A 29 14.47 -19.97 -8.29
N ASP A 30 13.76 -20.16 -9.38
CA ASP A 30 14.29 -19.90 -10.71
C ASP A 30 14.53 -18.40 -10.86
N GLN A 31 15.70 -17.95 -10.44
CA GLN A 31 16.17 -16.56 -10.58
C GLN A 31 16.42 -16.18 -12.04
N SER A 32 16.17 -17.07 -13.00
CA SER A 32 16.45 -16.88 -14.43
C SER A 32 15.38 -16.05 -15.16
N GLN A 33 14.20 -15.86 -14.58
CA GLN A 33 13.14 -15.06 -15.22
C GLN A 33 13.34 -13.57 -14.91
N LYS A 34 13.50 -12.78 -15.97
CA LYS A 34 13.49 -11.31 -15.85
C LYS A 34 12.06 -10.83 -15.52
N PRO A 35 11.91 -9.78 -14.68
CA PRO A 35 10.61 -9.15 -14.49
C PRO A 35 10.11 -8.59 -15.81
N LEU A 36 8.79 -8.57 -15.98
CA LEU A 36 8.12 -7.91 -17.11
C LEU A 36 8.34 -6.39 -17.06
N PHE A 37 8.27 -5.85 -15.84
CA PHE A 37 8.59 -4.45 -15.53
C PHE A 37 8.81 -4.29 -14.03
N THR A 38 9.32 -3.11 -13.64
CA THR A 38 9.59 -2.76 -12.26
C THR A 38 9.08 -1.35 -11.94
N PHE A 39 8.70 -1.11 -10.69
CA PHE A 39 8.36 0.24 -10.25
C PHE A 39 8.83 0.50 -8.82
N GLY A 40 9.16 1.77 -8.55
CA GLY A 40 9.48 2.24 -7.20
C GLY A 40 8.20 2.53 -6.42
N LEU A 41 8.21 2.30 -5.11
CA LEU A 41 7.06 2.50 -4.24
C LEU A 41 7.49 3.21 -2.95
N VAL A 42 6.90 4.38 -2.68
CA VAL A 42 7.10 5.19 -1.47
C VAL A 42 5.77 5.61 -0.87
N SER A 43 5.73 5.80 0.44
CA SER A 43 4.54 6.26 1.16
C SER A 43 4.92 7.09 2.37
N ASP A 44 4.07 8.03 2.75
CA ASP A 44 4.15 8.77 4.01
C ASP A 44 5.54 9.38 4.22
N ILE A 45 6.01 10.13 3.23
CA ILE A 45 7.25 10.91 3.28
C ILE A 45 7.13 11.96 4.35
N GLN A 46 5.96 12.60 4.44
CA GLN A 46 5.54 13.58 5.45
C GLN A 46 6.63 14.62 5.76
N TYR A 47 7.22 15.19 4.71
CA TYR A 47 8.22 16.23 4.90
C TYR A 47 7.57 17.53 5.39
N CYS A 48 8.19 18.15 6.39
CA CYS A 48 8.11 19.59 6.70
C CYS A 48 9.44 20.03 7.34
N ASP A 49 9.71 21.32 7.29
CA ASP A 49 10.81 21.91 8.10
C ASP A 49 10.36 22.07 9.56
N CYS A 50 10.13 20.94 10.21
CA CYS A 50 9.58 20.83 11.57
C CYS A 50 10.48 19.98 12.45
N ASP A 51 10.44 20.22 13.75
CA ASP A 51 11.12 19.36 14.73
C ASP A 51 10.42 17.99 14.81
N PRO A 52 11.15 16.91 15.15
CA PRO A 52 10.56 15.59 15.31
C PRO A 52 9.41 15.56 16.31
N ALA A 53 8.41 14.72 16.05
CA ALA A 53 7.29 14.48 16.97
C ALA A 53 7.06 12.98 17.14
N GLY A 54 7.28 12.46 18.34
CA GLY A 54 7.24 11.03 18.62
C GLY A 54 8.28 10.28 17.79
N THR A 55 7.82 9.38 16.93
CA THR A 55 8.68 8.59 16.03
C THR A 55 8.85 9.20 14.65
N ARG A 56 8.22 10.37 14.39
CA ARG A 56 8.24 11.05 13.08
C ARG A 56 9.39 12.05 13.00
N TYR A 57 10.26 11.86 12.02
CA TYR A 57 11.46 12.66 11.74
C TYR A 57 11.30 13.36 10.39
N TYR A 58 10.59 14.48 10.40
CA TYR A 58 10.10 15.17 9.21
C TYR A 58 11.21 15.69 8.27
N ARG A 59 12.25 16.35 8.81
CA ARG A 59 13.35 16.90 8.00
C ARG A 59 14.19 15.82 7.35
N GLU A 60 14.40 14.72 8.06
CA GLU A 60 15.21 13.58 7.64
C GLU A 60 14.57 12.83 6.46
N SER A 61 13.25 12.98 6.27
CA SER A 61 12.52 12.39 5.14
C SER A 61 13.08 12.82 3.78
N ARG A 62 13.65 14.02 3.65
CA ARG A 62 14.31 14.45 2.40
C ARG A 62 15.51 13.58 2.04
N GLY A 63 16.37 13.30 3.02
CA GLY A 63 17.55 12.43 2.83
C GLY A 63 17.12 11.01 2.47
N LYS A 64 16.12 10.48 3.18
CA LYS A 64 15.55 9.17 2.93
C LYS A 64 14.90 9.06 1.55
N LEU A 65 14.16 10.10 1.12
CA LEU A 65 13.59 10.14 -0.22
C LEU A 65 14.68 10.19 -1.31
N SER A 66 15.75 10.98 -1.11
CA SER A 66 16.88 11.00 -2.04
C SER A 66 17.55 9.65 -2.18
N GLU A 67 17.72 8.92 -1.08
CA GLU A 67 18.22 7.53 -1.09
C GLU A 67 17.30 6.60 -1.88
N ALA A 68 15.99 6.67 -1.66
CA ALA A 68 15.01 5.85 -2.39
C ALA A 68 15.06 6.14 -3.90
N VAL A 69 15.06 7.42 -4.29
CA VAL A 69 15.12 7.84 -5.70
C VAL A 69 16.42 7.38 -6.37
N ASN A 70 17.56 7.46 -5.68
CA ASN A 70 18.83 6.93 -6.18
C ASN A 70 18.78 5.42 -6.38
N SER A 71 18.15 4.67 -5.45
CA SER A 71 17.95 3.23 -5.60
C SER A 71 17.07 2.92 -6.82
N PHE A 72 15.96 3.63 -7.00
CA PHE A 72 15.09 3.47 -8.16
C PHE A 72 15.79 3.73 -9.49
N SER A 73 16.66 4.74 -9.52
CA SER A 73 17.48 5.03 -10.71
C SER A 73 18.50 3.93 -10.98
N ALA A 74 19.17 3.41 -9.94
CA ALA A 74 20.13 2.31 -10.06
C ALA A 74 19.46 1.01 -10.54
N ASP A 75 18.24 0.72 -10.07
CA ASP A 75 17.43 -0.44 -10.47
C ASP A 75 16.72 -0.22 -11.81
N SER A 76 16.85 0.98 -12.41
CA SER A 76 16.22 1.34 -13.69
C SER A 76 14.72 1.06 -13.72
N VAL A 77 14.00 1.46 -12.65
CA VAL A 77 12.56 1.25 -12.59
C VAL A 77 11.81 2.02 -13.70
N ASN A 78 10.72 1.46 -14.19
CA ASN A 78 9.95 2.07 -15.28
C ASN A 78 9.20 3.34 -14.85
N PHE A 79 8.76 3.39 -13.60
CA PHE A 79 8.09 4.54 -12.99
C PHE A 79 8.13 4.45 -11.46
N ILE A 80 7.73 5.52 -10.79
CA ILE A 80 7.61 5.58 -9.33
C ILE A 80 6.13 5.81 -8.98
N ILE A 81 5.66 5.17 -7.92
CA ILE A 81 4.35 5.42 -7.31
C ILE A 81 4.59 6.02 -5.93
N SER A 82 4.01 7.20 -5.69
CA SER A 82 3.92 7.85 -4.40
C SER A 82 2.51 7.69 -3.85
N LEU A 83 2.37 6.98 -2.73
CA LEU A 83 1.08 6.59 -2.14
C LEU A 83 0.48 7.64 -1.21
N GLY A 84 0.87 8.91 -1.36
CA GLY A 84 0.31 10.03 -0.61
C GLY A 84 1.10 10.42 0.63
N ASP A 85 0.64 11.49 1.28
CA ASP A 85 1.30 12.12 2.42
C ASP A 85 2.76 12.45 2.13
N ILE A 86 3.00 13.16 1.02
CA ILE A 86 4.36 13.58 0.66
C ILE A 86 4.85 14.71 1.55
N ILE A 87 3.93 15.53 2.09
CA ILE A 87 4.21 16.54 3.11
C ILE A 87 3.50 16.19 4.42
N ASP A 88 3.99 16.70 5.56
CA ASP A 88 3.25 16.65 6.82
C ASP A 88 2.28 17.84 6.89
N ARG A 89 2.80 19.04 6.58
CA ARG A 89 2.04 20.29 6.58
C ARG A 89 2.74 21.41 5.79
N GLY A 90 1.99 22.46 5.47
CA GLY A 90 2.50 23.68 4.84
C GLY A 90 2.75 23.52 3.35
N TYR A 91 2.21 24.45 2.56
CA TYR A 91 2.32 24.40 1.09
C TYR A 91 3.78 24.45 0.59
N GLU A 92 4.64 25.16 1.32
CA GLU A 92 6.08 25.30 1.05
C GLU A 92 6.83 23.97 1.15
N SER A 93 6.29 23.00 1.88
CA SER A 93 6.90 21.67 2.05
C SER A 93 6.86 20.83 0.76
N TYR A 94 5.98 21.15 -0.18
CA TYR A 94 5.88 20.41 -1.45
C TYR A 94 7.11 20.53 -2.32
N LYS A 95 7.62 21.76 -2.49
CA LYS A 95 8.71 22.01 -3.45
C LYS A 95 9.96 21.16 -3.18
N PRO A 96 10.49 21.07 -1.93
CA PRO A 96 11.66 20.24 -1.66
C PRO A 96 11.46 18.74 -1.96
N VAL A 97 10.25 18.23 -1.81
CA VAL A 97 9.93 16.83 -2.08
C VAL A 97 9.78 16.58 -3.59
N LEU A 98 9.05 17.45 -4.28
CA LEU A 98 8.84 17.34 -5.72
C LEU A 98 10.16 17.51 -6.48
N ASP A 99 11.03 18.45 -6.09
CA ASP A 99 12.36 18.62 -6.69
C ASP A 99 13.20 17.32 -6.63
N ILE A 100 13.10 16.55 -5.54
CA ILE A 100 13.82 15.27 -5.39
C ILE A 100 13.21 14.21 -6.31
N LEU A 101 11.88 14.09 -6.33
CA LEU A 101 11.19 13.12 -7.20
C LEU A 101 11.47 13.40 -8.68
N ASP A 102 11.40 14.68 -9.08
CA ASP A 102 11.65 15.12 -10.45
C ASP A 102 13.11 14.96 -10.89
N SER A 103 14.06 15.02 -9.94
CA SER A 103 15.50 14.93 -10.25
C SER A 103 15.92 13.62 -10.90
N SER A 104 15.16 12.56 -10.71
CA SER A 104 15.43 11.25 -11.33
C SER A 104 15.12 11.20 -12.82
N GLY A 105 14.27 12.09 -13.33
CA GLY A 105 13.68 11.99 -14.66
C GLY A 105 12.75 10.80 -14.87
N ILE A 106 12.49 10.01 -13.83
CA ILE A 106 11.56 8.88 -13.87
C ILE A 106 10.13 9.42 -13.67
N GLN A 107 9.17 8.93 -14.47
CA GLN A 107 7.77 9.31 -14.32
C GLN A 107 7.26 8.94 -12.93
N VAL A 108 6.67 9.89 -12.20
CA VAL A 108 6.04 9.67 -10.90
C VAL A 108 4.52 9.74 -11.03
N PHE A 109 3.83 8.73 -10.48
CA PHE A 109 2.38 8.70 -10.34
C PHE A 109 2.02 8.93 -8.87
N HIS A 110 1.18 9.94 -8.60
CA HIS A 110 0.84 10.35 -7.24
C HIS A 110 -0.58 9.93 -6.86
N VAL A 111 -0.73 9.48 -5.63
CA VAL A 111 -1.99 9.41 -4.89
C VAL A 111 -1.94 10.49 -3.82
N THR A 112 -3.06 11.10 -3.45
CA THR A 112 -3.12 12.07 -2.35
C THR A 112 -3.46 11.39 -1.03
N GLY A 113 -2.74 11.74 0.04
CA GLY A 113 -3.07 11.37 1.41
C GLY A 113 -3.73 12.53 2.17
N ASN A 114 -4.03 12.32 3.44
CA ASN A 114 -4.72 13.32 4.27
C ASN A 114 -3.80 14.50 4.66
N HIS A 115 -2.51 14.24 4.90
CA HIS A 115 -1.54 15.29 5.20
C HIS A 115 -1.27 16.20 4.01
N ASP A 116 -1.45 15.76 2.78
CA ASP A 116 -1.35 16.60 1.59
C ASP A 116 -2.35 17.77 1.62
N TYR A 117 -3.45 17.64 2.37
CA TYR A 117 -4.42 18.72 2.58
C TYR A 117 -4.15 19.57 3.83
N SER A 118 -3.07 19.33 4.57
CA SER A 118 -2.64 20.13 5.73
C SER A 118 -1.97 21.44 5.31
N VAL A 119 -2.66 22.17 4.44
CA VAL A 119 -2.27 23.47 3.87
C VAL A 119 -3.38 24.49 4.07
N ASP A 120 -3.06 25.78 3.87
CA ASP A 120 -4.09 26.81 3.88
C ASP A 120 -5.23 26.50 2.91
N ASP A 121 -6.45 26.86 3.27
CA ASP A 121 -7.68 26.58 2.49
C ASP A 121 -7.61 27.03 1.03
N ARG A 122 -6.89 28.15 0.74
CA ARG A 122 -6.69 28.67 -0.62
C ARG A 122 -5.97 27.67 -1.56
N TYR A 123 -5.21 26.72 -1.00
CA TYR A 123 -4.44 25.74 -1.75
C TYR A 123 -5.15 24.39 -1.90
N LYS A 124 -6.12 24.06 -1.03
CA LYS A 124 -6.79 22.75 -1.01
C LYS A 124 -7.46 22.36 -2.33
N LYS A 125 -7.94 23.35 -3.09
CA LYS A 125 -8.57 23.10 -4.40
C LYS A 125 -7.58 22.74 -5.50
N ARG A 126 -6.31 23.06 -5.31
CA ARG A 126 -5.26 22.86 -6.29
C ARG A 126 -3.92 22.63 -5.59
N LEU A 127 -3.76 21.41 -5.11
CA LEU A 127 -2.46 20.96 -4.62
C LEU A 127 -1.44 20.97 -5.77
N PRO A 128 -0.15 21.19 -5.48
CA PRO A 128 0.88 21.21 -6.53
C PRO A 128 1.27 19.81 -7.01
N LEU A 129 0.61 18.77 -6.52
CA LEU A 129 0.82 17.40 -6.96
C LEU A 129 0.30 17.20 -8.39
N PRO A 130 1.11 16.66 -9.30
CA PRO A 130 0.71 16.40 -10.68
C PRO A 130 -0.19 15.15 -10.76
N VAL A 131 -1.37 15.21 -10.12
CA VAL A 131 -2.39 14.16 -10.21
C VAL A 131 -3.24 14.41 -11.46
N PRO A 132 -3.31 13.45 -12.39
CA PRO A 132 -4.15 13.58 -13.58
C PRO A 132 -5.64 13.72 -13.24
N GLY A 133 -6.35 14.44 -14.09
CA GLY A 133 -7.80 14.62 -13.95
C GLY A 133 -8.18 15.69 -12.91
N LYS A 134 -9.46 16.11 -12.96
CA LYS A 134 -9.99 17.18 -12.10
C LYS A 134 -10.50 16.67 -10.75
N ASP A 135 -10.80 15.38 -10.67
CA ASP A 135 -11.44 14.76 -9.51
C ASP A 135 -10.42 14.07 -8.59
N GLY A 136 -9.11 14.09 -8.97
CA GLY A 136 -8.00 13.55 -8.16
C GLY A 136 -7.90 12.02 -8.16
N TYR A 137 -8.67 11.33 -9.00
CA TYR A 137 -8.55 9.91 -9.27
C TYR A 137 -8.40 9.67 -10.78
N TYR A 138 -7.67 8.62 -11.15
CA TYR A 138 -7.32 8.35 -12.54
C TYR A 138 -6.88 6.90 -12.73
N SER A 139 -6.73 6.47 -13.98
CA SER A 139 -6.06 5.21 -14.30
C SER A 139 -4.97 5.44 -15.34
N PHE A 140 -3.96 4.58 -15.32
CA PHE A 140 -2.93 4.50 -16.35
C PHE A 140 -2.59 3.05 -16.64
N LYS A 141 -1.86 2.83 -17.73
CA LYS A 141 -1.47 1.47 -18.16
C LYS A 141 0.02 1.35 -18.35
N HIS A 142 0.52 0.19 -18.02
CA HIS A 142 1.86 -0.24 -18.39
C HIS A 142 1.81 -1.70 -18.86
N LEU A 143 2.18 -1.96 -20.11
CA LEU A 143 1.96 -3.26 -20.76
C LEU A 143 0.48 -3.69 -20.65
N ASN A 144 0.22 -4.92 -20.20
CA ASN A 144 -1.13 -5.46 -19.99
C ASN A 144 -1.62 -5.29 -18.53
N TYR A 145 -1.14 -4.24 -17.85
CA TYR A 145 -1.50 -3.93 -16.48
C TYR A 145 -2.13 -2.55 -16.38
N ARG A 146 -3.25 -2.47 -15.68
CA ARG A 146 -3.93 -1.22 -15.36
C ARG A 146 -3.66 -0.86 -13.91
N PHE A 147 -3.29 0.38 -13.67
CA PHE A 147 -3.14 0.98 -12.36
C PHE A 147 -4.27 1.96 -12.16
N ILE A 148 -5.08 1.76 -11.11
CA ILE A 148 -6.24 2.59 -10.78
C ILE A 148 -5.91 3.33 -9.49
N ALA A 149 -5.66 4.65 -9.60
CA ALA A 149 -5.38 5.53 -8.48
C ALA A 149 -6.67 6.16 -7.97
N LEU A 150 -6.99 5.92 -6.70
CA LEU A 150 -8.17 6.41 -6.03
C LEU A 150 -7.87 7.66 -5.20
N ASN A 151 -8.81 8.60 -5.18
CA ASN A 151 -8.81 9.71 -4.25
C ASN A 151 -9.60 9.34 -2.99
N GLY A 152 -8.92 8.82 -1.99
CA GLY A 152 -9.55 8.44 -0.72
C GLY A 152 -10.00 9.63 0.15
N ASN A 153 -9.79 10.88 -0.30
CA ASN A 153 -10.09 12.09 0.46
C ASN A 153 -11.40 12.77 0.06
N GLU A 154 -12.18 12.21 -0.87
CA GLU A 154 -13.44 12.85 -1.33
C GLU A 154 -14.47 13.02 -0.21
N ILE A 155 -14.60 12.03 0.67
CA ILE A 155 -15.42 12.09 1.88
C ILE A 155 -14.49 12.28 3.06
N SER A 156 -14.23 13.55 3.42
CA SER A 156 -13.37 13.87 4.57
C SER A 156 -13.75 15.23 5.17
N THR A 157 -13.37 15.45 6.41
CA THR A 157 -13.63 16.68 7.13
C THR A 157 -12.56 17.76 6.86
N TYR A 158 -11.48 17.43 6.15
CA TYR A 158 -10.26 18.24 6.00
C TYR A 158 -9.92 18.64 4.56
N SER A 159 -10.31 17.85 3.54
CA SER A 159 -9.83 18.06 2.16
C SER A 159 -10.53 19.18 1.41
N SER A 160 -11.69 19.62 1.88
CA SER A 160 -12.54 20.59 1.20
C SER A 160 -12.69 21.89 1.98
N THR A 161 -12.96 22.97 1.26
CA THR A 161 -13.41 24.26 1.84
C THR A 161 -14.92 24.46 1.71
N ASN A 162 -15.63 23.52 1.09
CA ASN A 162 -17.07 23.56 0.93
C ASN A 162 -17.75 23.09 2.23
N LYS A 163 -18.36 24.01 2.96
CA LYS A 163 -19.04 23.74 4.24
C LYS A 163 -20.09 22.63 4.14
N THR A 164 -20.83 22.54 3.01
CA THR A 164 -21.82 21.49 2.81
C THR A 164 -21.17 20.12 2.65
N ALA A 165 -20.04 20.04 1.94
CA ALA A 165 -19.28 18.78 1.79
C ALA A 165 -18.71 18.34 3.14
N ILE A 166 -18.10 19.26 3.90
CA ILE A 166 -17.57 19.00 5.24
C ILE A 166 -18.68 18.47 6.15
N LYS A 167 -19.83 19.17 6.21
CA LYS A 167 -20.96 18.74 7.05
C LYS A 167 -21.46 17.34 6.70
N LYS A 168 -21.54 17.01 5.41
CA LYS A 168 -21.92 15.64 4.98
C LYS A 168 -20.89 14.59 5.42
N ALA A 169 -19.60 14.92 5.38
CA ALA A 169 -18.55 14.03 5.86
C ALA A 169 -18.61 13.84 7.39
N GLU A 170 -18.89 14.91 8.14
CA GLU A 170 -19.11 14.86 9.60
C GLU A 170 -20.34 14.00 9.96
N GLU A 171 -21.45 14.17 9.25
CA GLU A 171 -22.67 13.37 9.42
C GLU A 171 -22.39 11.87 9.12
N TYR A 172 -21.67 11.58 8.04
CA TYR A 172 -21.28 10.22 7.68
C TYR A 172 -20.35 9.60 8.75
N LEU A 173 -19.37 10.35 9.22
CA LEU A 173 -18.46 9.92 10.27
C LEU A 173 -19.21 9.61 11.58
N ALA A 174 -20.21 10.43 11.94
CA ALA A 174 -21.05 10.19 13.12
C ALA A 174 -21.83 8.86 12.99
N ILE A 175 -22.44 8.61 11.83
CA ILE A 175 -23.15 7.32 11.55
C ILE A 175 -22.20 6.13 11.71
N LEU A 176 -20.98 6.23 11.19
CA LEU A 176 -19.99 5.15 11.34
C LEU A 176 -19.58 4.94 12.80
N LYS A 177 -19.41 6.02 13.59
CA LYS A 177 -19.11 5.95 15.03
C LYS A 177 -20.23 5.28 15.78
N ASP A 178 -21.47 5.70 15.55
CA ASP A 178 -22.66 5.14 16.21
C ASP A 178 -22.86 3.65 15.85
N SER A 179 -22.41 3.24 14.68
CA SER A 179 -22.43 1.85 14.21
C SER A 179 -21.22 1.02 14.71
N GLY A 180 -20.33 1.60 15.53
CA GLY A 180 -19.17 0.91 16.10
C GLY A 180 -18.05 0.58 15.11
N ASN A 181 -17.96 1.29 13.97
CA ASN A 181 -16.88 1.08 13.02
C ASN A 181 -15.55 1.59 13.58
N VAL A 182 -14.54 0.73 13.66
CA VAL A 182 -13.23 1.04 14.26
C VAL A 182 -12.46 2.12 13.49
N ASN A 183 -12.71 2.23 12.19
CA ASN A 183 -12.09 3.20 11.29
C ASN A 183 -12.83 4.56 11.24
N ALA A 184 -13.84 4.77 12.08
CA ALA A 184 -14.58 6.02 12.14
C ALA A 184 -13.78 7.12 12.85
N ILE A 185 -12.63 7.49 12.27
CA ILE A 185 -11.68 8.48 12.78
C ILE A 185 -11.61 9.65 11.80
N ASP A 186 -11.47 10.86 12.30
CA ASP A 186 -11.56 12.11 11.53
C ASP A 186 -10.39 12.36 10.55
N TRP A 187 -9.26 11.70 10.75
CA TRP A 187 -8.15 11.73 9.78
C TRP A 187 -8.33 10.75 8.61
N ASN A 188 -9.28 9.83 8.67
CA ASN A 188 -9.59 8.94 7.56
C ASN A 188 -10.48 9.65 6.54
N GLY A 189 -10.38 9.18 5.30
CA GLY A 189 -11.24 9.63 4.22
C GLY A 189 -11.99 8.47 3.56
N GLY A 190 -12.86 8.80 2.62
CA GLY A 190 -13.65 7.84 1.85
C GLY A 190 -13.78 8.25 0.39
N ILE A 191 -14.21 7.33 -0.45
CA ILE A 191 -14.54 7.60 -1.86
C ILE A 191 -16.04 7.84 -2.02
N SER A 192 -16.40 8.73 -2.93
CA SER A 192 -17.81 9.01 -3.23
C SER A 192 -18.46 7.90 -4.05
N SER A 193 -19.81 7.85 -4.07
CA SER A 193 -20.53 6.94 -4.95
C SER A 193 -20.18 7.14 -6.43
N LYS A 194 -19.90 8.40 -6.84
CA LYS A 194 -19.45 8.71 -8.20
C LYS A 194 -18.10 8.04 -8.51
N GLN A 195 -17.15 8.10 -7.58
CA GLN A 195 -15.85 7.44 -7.76
C GLN A 195 -16.00 5.91 -7.71
N LEU A 196 -16.90 5.39 -6.87
CA LEU A 196 -17.17 3.95 -6.82
C LEU A 196 -17.77 3.43 -8.13
N GLU A 197 -18.69 4.17 -8.75
CA GLU A 197 -19.23 3.86 -10.09
C GLU A 197 -18.14 3.93 -11.16
N TRP A 198 -17.26 4.93 -11.11
CA TRP A 198 -16.12 5.03 -12.00
C TRP A 198 -15.13 3.87 -11.81
N LEU A 199 -14.81 3.50 -10.56
CA LEU A 199 -13.97 2.35 -10.25
C LEU A 199 -14.57 1.07 -10.85
N LYS A 200 -15.88 0.86 -10.70
CA LYS A 200 -16.59 -0.26 -11.32
C LYS A 200 -16.42 -0.27 -12.83
N SER A 201 -16.58 0.88 -13.49
CA SER A 201 -16.43 1.00 -14.94
C SER A 201 -15.00 0.68 -15.40
N GLU A 202 -13.97 1.13 -14.65
CA GLU A 202 -12.57 0.82 -14.93
C GLU A 202 -12.28 -0.70 -14.79
N LEU A 203 -12.85 -1.34 -13.78
CA LEU A 203 -12.70 -2.78 -13.55
C LEU A 203 -13.41 -3.62 -14.62
N ASP A 204 -14.62 -3.21 -15.01
CA ASP A 204 -15.38 -3.85 -16.11
C ASP A 204 -14.59 -3.78 -17.42
N ASP A 205 -14.05 -2.60 -17.76
CA ASP A 205 -13.24 -2.39 -18.97
C ASP A 205 -11.93 -3.18 -18.92
N ALA A 206 -11.24 -3.20 -17.78
CA ALA A 206 -10.02 -3.99 -17.58
C ALA A 206 -10.30 -5.49 -17.76
N THR A 207 -11.41 -5.99 -17.19
CA THR A 207 -11.83 -7.39 -17.33
C THR A 207 -12.11 -7.75 -18.79
N ALA A 208 -12.87 -6.90 -19.51
CA ALA A 208 -13.17 -7.10 -20.92
C ALA A 208 -11.89 -7.12 -21.79
N LYS A 209 -10.87 -6.36 -21.41
CA LYS A 209 -9.57 -6.29 -22.10
C LYS A 209 -8.56 -7.32 -21.60
N LYS A 210 -8.93 -8.13 -20.61
CA LYS A 210 -8.04 -9.11 -19.95
C LYS A 210 -6.79 -8.45 -19.35
N GLU A 211 -6.91 -7.25 -18.86
CA GLU A 211 -5.84 -6.53 -18.17
C GLU A 211 -5.78 -6.95 -16.69
N ASN A 212 -4.60 -7.12 -16.15
CA ASN A 212 -4.38 -7.25 -14.72
C ASN A 212 -4.45 -5.88 -14.05
N VAL A 213 -4.93 -5.82 -12.80
CA VAL A 213 -5.20 -4.56 -12.13
C VAL A 213 -4.42 -4.42 -10.83
N PHE A 214 -3.81 -3.24 -10.65
CA PHE A 214 -3.33 -2.74 -9.37
C PHE A 214 -4.17 -1.55 -8.94
N ILE A 215 -4.59 -1.53 -7.68
CA ILE A 215 -5.32 -0.40 -7.10
C ILE A 215 -4.37 0.34 -6.16
N LEU A 216 -4.36 1.67 -6.28
CA LEU A 216 -3.54 2.58 -5.51
C LEU A 216 -4.47 3.50 -4.71
N CYS A 217 -4.35 3.49 -3.39
CA CYS A 217 -5.09 4.40 -2.52
C CYS A 217 -4.26 4.65 -1.27
N HIS A 218 -4.20 5.89 -0.80
CA HIS A 218 -3.47 6.19 0.42
C HIS A 218 -3.97 5.37 1.61
N PHE A 219 -5.29 5.31 1.79
CA PHE A 219 -5.89 4.56 2.89
C PHE A 219 -5.93 3.06 2.63
N PRO A 220 -5.57 2.21 3.62
CA PRO A 220 -5.79 0.78 3.54
C PRO A 220 -7.28 0.44 3.41
N SER A 221 -7.57 -0.76 2.90
CA SER A 221 -8.91 -1.28 2.80
C SER A 221 -9.07 -2.63 3.51
N TYR A 222 -7.99 -3.39 3.69
CA TYR A 222 -7.98 -4.68 4.37
C TYR A 222 -6.56 -4.98 4.91
N PRO A 223 -6.39 -5.70 6.04
CA PRO A 223 -7.40 -6.13 7.02
C PRO A 223 -8.06 -4.96 7.76
N GLU A 224 -9.22 -5.23 8.40
CA GLU A 224 -9.92 -4.22 9.20
C GLU A 224 -9.01 -3.63 10.28
N ASN A 225 -8.88 -2.31 10.29
CA ASN A 225 -8.14 -1.56 11.30
C ASN A 225 -8.60 -0.09 11.33
N ILE A 226 -8.09 0.67 12.31
CA ILE A 226 -8.48 2.07 12.52
C ILE A 226 -8.07 3.03 11.39
N HIS A 227 -7.14 2.64 10.51
CA HIS A 227 -6.63 3.46 9.40
C HIS A 227 -7.35 3.20 8.07
N ASN A 228 -8.34 2.30 8.06
CA ASN A 228 -9.00 1.95 6.81
C ASN A 228 -9.82 3.11 6.25
N LEU A 229 -9.93 3.12 4.92
CA LEU A 229 -10.87 3.96 4.18
C LEU A 229 -12.25 3.92 4.83
N LEU A 230 -12.95 5.05 5.00
CA LEU A 230 -14.23 5.12 5.74
C LEU A 230 -15.26 4.12 5.21
N ASN A 231 -15.36 3.97 3.90
CA ASN A 231 -16.28 3.02 3.25
C ASN A 231 -15.59 1.76 2.68
N TYR A 232 -14.53 1.27 3.34
CA TYR A 232 -13.78 0.10 2.89
C TYR A 232 -14.63 -1.14 2.66
N LYS A 233 -15.71 -1.36 3.45
CA LYS A 233 -16.59 -2.52 3.31
C LYS A 233 -17.31 -2.52 1.96
N GLU A 234 -17.81 -1.36 1.55
CA GLU A 234 -18.47 -1.15 0.25
C GLU A 234 -17.47 -1.36 -0.90
N VAL A 235 -16.29 -0.78 -0.78
CA VAL A 235 -15.21 -0.95 -1.76
C VAL A 235 -14.81 -2.42 -1.88
N ASN A 236 -14.53 -3.11 -0.78
CA ASN A 236 -14.12 -4.52 -0.80
C ASN A 236 -15.22 -5.43 -1.35
N THR A 237 -16.49 -5.11 -1.11
CA THR A 237 -17.62 -5.82 -1.71
C THR A 237 -17.64 -5.67 -3.24
N LEU A 238 -17.31 -4.48 -3.75
CA LEU A 238 -17.16 -4.29 -5.19
C LEU A 238 -15.98 -5.10 -5.74
N LEU A 239 -14.79 -4.97 -5.12
CA LEU A 239 -13.56 -5.63 -5.58
C LEU A 239 -13.68 -7.16 -5.61
N ALA A 240 -14.44 -7.76 -4.69
CA ALA A 240 -14.64 -9.20 -4.59
C ALA A 240 -15.31 -9.81 -5.84
N ASN A 241 -15.89 -9.00 -6.72
CA ASN A 241 -16.50 -9.48 -7.97
C ASN A 241 -15.49 -9.63 -9.13
N TYR A 242 -14.21 -9.26 -8.93
CA TYR A 242 -13.21 -9.22 -10.00
C TYR A 242 -12.04 -10.15 -9.68
N GLN A 243 -11.66 -10.99 -10.64
CA GLN A 243 -10.58 -11.98 -10.50
C GLN A 243 -9.22 -11.48 -11.04
N ASN A 244 -9.22 -10.34 -11.71
CA ASN A 244 -8.03 -9.77 -12.35
C ASN A 244 -7.35 -8.69 -11.51
N ILE A 245 -7.77 -8.49 -10.26
CA ILE A 245 -7.12 -7.57 -9.33
C ILE A 245 -5.99 -8.31 -8.59
N ILE A 246 -4.75 -7.87 -8.80
CA ILE A 246 -3.57 -8.47 -8.17
C ILE A 246 -3.39 -7.93 -6.77
N ALA A 247 -3.30 -6.59 -6.64
CA ALA A 247 -3.02 -5.99 -5.36
C ALA A 247 -3.63 -4.59 -5.20
N TRP A 248 -3.89 -4.25 -3.94
CA TRP A 248 -4.11 -2.92 -3.43
C TRP A 248 -2.86 -2.45 -2.70
N PHE A 249 -2.29 -1.32 -3.11
CA PHE A 249 -1.19 -0.66 -2.42
C PHE A 249 -1.69 0.59 -1.71
N GLY A 250 -1.34 0.72 -0.43
CA GLY A 250 -1.68 1.87 0.40
C GLY A 250 -0.56 2.27 1.36
N GLY A 251 -0.80 3.34 2.10
CA GLY A 251 0.05 3.89 3.15
C GLY A 251 -0.75 4.16 4.43
N HIS A 252 -0.64 5.38 4.99
CA HIS A 252 -1.41 5.90 6.11
C HIS A 252 -1.16 5.20 7.45
N ASN A 253 -1.13 3.88 7.48
CA ASN A 253 -0.71 3.11 8.64
C ASN A 253 0.81 2.91 8.62
N HIS A 254 1.55 3.80 9.26
CA HIS A 254 3.02 3.82 9.24
C HIS A 254 3.71 2.55 9.76
N ALA A 255 2.97 1.70 10.49
CA ALA A 255 3.47 0.38 10.90
C ALA A 255 3.55 -0.62 9.75
N GLY A 256 2.84 -0.32 8.64
CA GLY A 256 2.63 -1.25 7.56
C GLY A 256 1.64 -2.36 7.93
N ASN A 257 1.05 -2.99 6.95
CA ASN A 257 0.16 -4.14 7.13
C ASN A 257 0.11 -4.98 5.85
N TYR A 258 -0.34 -6.21 5.99
CA TYR A 258 -0.60 -7.11 4.87
C TYR A 258 -1.81 -7.98 5.15
N GLY A 259 -2.59 -8.23 4.13
CA GLY A 259 -3.66 -9.22 4.13
C GLY A 259 -3.96 -9.73 2.74
N ASN A 260 -4.64 -10.86 2.64
CA ASN A 260 -5.17 -11.40 1.40
C ASN A 260 -6.66 -11.67 1.59
N PHE A 261 -7.46 -11.12 0.70
CA PHE A 261 -8.90 -11.34 0.70
C PHE A 261 -9.35 -11.51 -0.75
N ASN A 262 -10.06 -12.58 -1.01
CA ASN A 262 -10.58 -12.93 -2.34
C ASN A 262 -9.49 -12.93 -3.44
N MET A 263 -8.31 -13.49 -3.13
CA MET A 263 -7.13 -13.53 -3.98
C MET A 263 -6.46 -12.16 -4.23
N ILE A 264 -6.99 -11.08 -3.68
CA ILE A 264 -6.40 -9.74 -3.78
C ILE A 264 -5.42 -9.56 -2.62
N HIS A 265 -4.20 -9.14 -2.93
CA HIS A 265 -3.19 -8.78 -1.95
C HIS A 265 -3.37 -7.33 -1.50
N PHE A 266 -3.57 -7.09 -0.22
CA PHE A 266 -3.64 -5.75 0.37
C PHE A 266 -2.33 -5.47 1.08
N VAL A 267 -1.56 -4.54 0.53
CA VAL A 267 -0.23 -4.17 1.03
C VAL A 267 -0.27 -2.73 1.50
N THR A 268 -0.08 -2.52 2.79
CA THR A 268 0.11 -1.20 3.38
C THR A 268 1.59 -0.97 3.61
N MET A 269 2.16 0.00 2.91
CA MET A 269 3.56 0.38 3.05
C MET A 269 3.81 1.05 4.40
N LYS A 270 5.00 0.89 4.93
CA LYS A 270 5.43 1.62 6.13
C LYS A 270 5.76 3.05 5.81
N GLY A 271 5.42 3.96 6.73
CA GLY A 271 5.69 5.39 6.57
C GLY A 271 7.19 5.70 6.53
N MET A 272 7.64 6.42 5.48
CA MET A 272 9.03 6.84 5.35
C MET A 272 9.44 7.82 6.46
N VAL A 273 8.51 8.62 6.97
CA VAL A 273 8.76 9.63 8.03
C VAL A 273 9.23 9.02 9.35
N GLU A 274 8.86 7.77 9.61
CA GLU A 274 9.19 7.10 10.86
C GLU A 274 10.69 6.82 10.96
N THR A 275 11.24 6.93 12.16
CA THR A 275 12.65 6.78 12.50
C THR A 275 13.58 7.82 11.87
N GLU A 276 14.66 8.13 12.58
CA GLU A 276 15.62 9.14 12.15
C GLU A 276 16.45 8.69 10.95
N PHE A 277 16.98 7.47 11.01
CA PHE A 277 18.02 7.01 10.07
C PHE A 277 17.59 5.86 9.17
N ILE A 278 16.58 5.06 9.58
CA ILE A 278 16.20 3.87 8.82
C ILE A 278 15.08 4.22 7.85
N ASN A 279 15.34 4.03 6.58
CA ASN A 279 14.40 4.31 5.49
C ASN A 279 13.23 3.31 5.40
N SER A 280 12.24 3.59 4.56
CA SER A 280 11.17 2.66 4.18
C SER A 280 10.70 2.96 2.77
N PHE A 281 11.03 2.07 1.83
CA PHE A 281 10.58 2.09 0.44
C PHE A 281 10.69 0.69 -0.16
N ALA A 282 10.20 0.48 -1.37
CA ALA A 282 10.36 -0.78 -2.06
C ALA A 282 10.55 -0.62 -3.56
N VAL A 283 11.23 -1.58 -4.19
CA VAL A 283 11.15 -1.85 -5.62
C VAL A 283 10.24 -3.04 -5.83
N VAL A 284 9.23 -2.89 -6.66
CA VAL A 284 8.30 -3.96 -7.02
C VAL A 284 8.64 -4.49 -8.39
N GLU A 285 9.00 -5.75 -8.45
CA GLU A 285 9.21 -6.50 -9.69
C GLU A 285 7.96 -7.28 -10.05
N VAL A 286 7.43 -7.08 -11.25
CA VAL A 286 6.24 -7.77 -11.75
C VAL A 286 6.63 -8.87 -12.71
N TYR A 287 6.19 -10.09 -12.42
CA TYR A 287 6.36 -11.27 -13.24
C TYR A 287 5.00 -11.74 -13.77
N TRP A 288 4.95 -12.74 -14.60
CA TRP A 288 3.70 -13.21 -15.20
C TRP A 288 2.73 -13.90 -14.21
N ASN A 289 3.22 -14.37 -13.06
CA ASN A 289 2.44 -15.11 -12.06
C ASN A 289 2.73 -14.68 -10.61
N LYS A 290 3.56 -13.65 -10.41
CA LYS A 290 3.90 -13.13 -9.08
C LYS A 290 4.37 -11.69 -9.16
N ILE A 291 4.27 -10.99 -8.05
CA ILE A 291 5.03 -9.77 -7.79
C ILE A 291 6.05 -10.06 -6.69
N TRP A 292 7.22 -9.46 -6.80
CA TRP A 292 8.23 -9.47 -5.74
C TRP A 292 8.44 -8.04 -5.25
N ILE A 293 8.00 -7.80 -4.02
CA ILE A 293 8.24 -6.54 -3.31
C ILE A 293 9.61 -6.66 -2.65
N LYS A 294 10.59 -5.93 -3.14
CA LYS A 294 11.94 -5.82 -2.57
C LYS A 294 11.97 -4.63 -1.63
N GLY A 295 11.71 -4.87 -0.36
CA GLY A 295 11.69 -3.84 0.67
C GLY A 295 13.08 -3.39 1.08
N ALA A 296 13.24 -2.10 1.34
CA ALA A 296 14.43 -1.47 1.88
C ALA A 296 14.17 -0.90 3.27
N GLY A 297 15.19 -0.94 4.13
CA GLY A 297 15.14 -0.43 5.49
C GLY A 297 14.08 -1.16 6.34
N ARG A 298 13.05 -0.44 6.76
CA ARG A 298 11.95 -1.00 7.58
C ARG A 298 10.94 -1.81 6.76
N GLU A 299 10.91 -1.64 5.43
CA GLU A 299 9.98 -2.37 4.58
C GLU A 299 10.45 -3.82 4.39
N LYS A 300 9.49 -4.75 4.40
CA LYS A 300 9.79 -6.17 4.25
C LYS A 300 9.75 -6.61 2.79
N SER A 301 10.70 -7.46 2.42
CA SER A 301 10.63 -8.16 1.13
C SER A 301 9.61 -9.31 1.21
N GLN A 302 8.78 -9.45 0.16
CA GLN A 302 7.78 -10.50 0.07
C GLN A 302 7.44 -10.84 -1.38
N ILE A 303 7.12 -12.10 -1.63
CA ILE A 303 6.69 -12.60 -2.94
C ILE A 303 5.20 -12.94 -2.83
N LEU A 304 4.40 -12.38 -3.73
CA LEU A 304 2.96 -12.54 -3.77
C LEU A 304 2.58 -13.16 -5.12
N ALA A 305 2.06 -14.39 -5.09
CA ALA A 305 1.61 -15.11 -6.28
C ALA A 305 0.17 -14.70 -6.66
N TYR A 306 -0.15 -14.64 -7.97
CA TYR A 306 -1.48 -14.31 -8.49
C TYR A 306 -1.81 -15.11 -9.76
#